data_8ea1ddcd3878ffa1c3771753652faffe
#
_entry.id   8ea1ddcd3878ffa1c3771753652faffe
#
_cell.length_a   1.000
_cell.length_b   1.000
_cell.length_c   1.000
_cell.angle_alpha   90.00
_cell.angle_beta   90.00
_cell.angle_gamma   90.00
#
_symmetry.space_group_name_H-M   'P 1'
#
loop_
_entity.id
_entity.type
_entity.pdbx_description
1 polymer ?
#
loop_
_entity_poly.entity_id
_entity_poly.type
_entity_poly.pdbx_seq_one_letter_code
_entity_poly.pdbx_strand_id
1 'polypeptide(L)'
;MDRFRGSAPARLDEKGRLKVPTLFRQQIEEAYGSELFVTSLTGKNVLLYPLPIWRALEEKLASLPAIHRAKGKFLERVNYFGQDSAMDGQGRVLVPQILRDAAKLPPDVVVTGNIDHLLVSDRSALAARLAKEEFGPEDYDELSKLLL
;
A
#
# COMPACT_ATOMS: atom_id res chain seq x y z
N MET A 1 -6.19 14.16 -12.65
CA MET A 1 -6.27 13.18 -11.56
C MET A 1 -4.86 12.83 -11.07
N ASP A 2 -4.65 12.94 -9.79
CA ASP A 2 -3.32 12.73 -9.23
C ASP A 2 -2.95 11.26 -9.09
N ARG A 3 -1.74 10.97 -9.49
CA ARG A 3 -1.15 9.64 -9.35
C ARG A 3 0.00 9.73 -8.36
N PHE A 4 0.15 8.71 -7.55
CA PHE A 4 1.27 8.67 -6.61
C PHE A 4 2.52 8.14 -7.29
N ARG A 5 3.58 8.96 -7.27
CA ARG A 5 4.86 8.63 -7.90
C ARG A 5 6.01 8.94 -6.94
N GLY A 6 7.08 8.21 -7.11
CA GLY A 6 8.29 8.45 -6.33
C GLY A 6 8.28 7.79 -4.99
N SER A 7 9.26 8.12 -4.17
CA SER A 7 9.42 7.55 -2.84
C SER A 7 9.92 8.59 -1.87
N ALA A 8 9.64 8.36 -0.59
CA ALA A 8 10.15 9.19 0.49
C ALA A 8 10.37 8.35 1.74
N PRO A 9 11.43 8.64 2.51
CA PRO A 9 11.62 7.96 3.79
C PRO A 9 10.55 8.41 4.78
N ALA A 10 10.23 7.54 5.72
CA ALA A 10 9.27 7.83 6.78
C ALA A 10 9.64 7.05 8.03
N ARG A 11 8.98 7.37 9.13
CA ARG A 11 9.22 6.69 10.39
C ARG A 11 7.92 6.13 10.94
N LEU A 12 8.06 4.91 11.46
CA LEU A 12 7.00 4.23 12.19
C LEU A 12 7.34 4.36 13.67
N ASP A 13 6.44 4.96 14.47
CA ASP A 13 6.71 5.14 15.89
C ASP A 13 6.38 3.88 16.68
N GLU A 14 6.68 3.90 17.98
CA GLU A 14 6.50 2.75 18.87
C GLU A 14 5.04 2.31 18.99
N LYS A 15 4.12 3.22 18.76
CA LYS A 15 2.68 2.95 18.83
C LYS A 15 2.10 2.47 17.51
N GLY A 16 2.95 2.34 16.49
CA GLY A 16 2.52 1.88 15.17
C GLY A 16 1.95 2.97 14.28
N ARG A 17 2.23 4.23 14.59
CA ARG A 17 1.79 5.34 13.76
C ARG A 17 2.86 5.69 12.74
N LEU A 18 2.44 5.78 11.49
CA LEU A 18 3.28 6.18 10.37
C LEU A 18 2.94 7.61 10.01
N LYS A 19 3.95 8.48 9.97
CA LYS A 19 3.75 9.83 9.44
C LYS A 19 3.86 9.77 7.92
N VAL A 20 2.75 9.97 7.24
CA VAL A 20 2.72 9.96 5.77
C VAL A 20 3.54 11.14 5.25
N PRO A 21 4.49 10.91 4.33
CA PRO A 21 5.29 12.01 3.77
C PRO A 21 4.41 13.12 3.21
N THR A 22 4.82 14.36 3.44
CA THR A 22 4.04 15.54 3.10
C THR A 22 3.57 15.55 1.65
N LEU A 23 4.43 15.15 0.72
CA LEU A 23 4.06 15.08 -0.70
C LEU A 23 2.81 14.22 -0.92
N PHE A 24 2.81 13.01 -0.38
CA PHE A 24 1.70 12.08 -0.55
C PHE A 24 0.49 12.49 0.30
N ARG A 25 0.74 13.02 1.49
CA ARG A 25 -0.34 13.47 2.37
C ARG A 25 -1.20 14.53 1.70
N GLN A 26 -0.58 15.53 1.10
CA GLN A 26 -1.30 16.61 0.40
C GLN A 26 -2.14 16.07 -0.75
N GLN A 27 -1.57 15.17 -1.55
CA GLN A 27 -2.30 14.55 -2.66
C GLN A 27 -3.53 13.78 -2.17
N ILE A 28 -3.36 13.00 -1.09
CA ILE A 28 -4.46 12.22 -0.53
C ILE A 28 -5.57 13.15 -0.03
N GLU A 29 -5.20 14.14 0.79
CA GLU A 29 -6.19 15.03 1.40
C GLU A 29 -6.98 15.83 0.36
N GLU A 30 -6.30 16.33 -0.67
CA GLU A 30 -6.95 17.12 -1.72
C GLU A 30 -7.88 16.29 -2.60
N ALA A 31 -7.47 15.07 -2.95
CA ALA A 31 -8.23 14.26 -3.89
C ALA A 31 -9.24 13.32 -3.22
N TYR A 32 -8.94 12.85 -1.99
CA TYR A 32 -9.69 11.75 -1.40
C TYR A 32 -10.13 11.97 0.05
N GLY A 33 -9.61 12.98 0.73
CA GLY A 33 -9.86 13.19 2.15
C GLY A 33 -8.83 12.46 3.02
N SER A 34 -9.15 12.26 4.31
CA SER A 34 -8.19 11.72 5.28
C SER A 34 -8.36 10.24 5.60
N GLU A 35 -9.41 9.61 5.11
CA GLU A 35 -9.70 8.22 5.43
C GLU A 35 -8.96 7.26 4.51
N LEU A 36 -8.30 6.27 5.11
CA LEU A 36 -7.52 5.27 4.41
C LEU A 36 -7.98 3.87 4.81
N PHE A 37 -7.73 2.91 3.93
CA PHE A 37 -7.76 1.50 4.28
C PHE A 37 -6.31 1.01 4.28
N VAL A 38 -5.84 0.55 5.43
CA VAL A 38 -4.47 0.07 5.63
C VAL A 38 -4.52 -1.45 5.60
N THR A 39 -3.80 -2.07 4.67
CA THR A 39 -3.88 -3.51 4.50
C THR A 39 -2.60 -4.10 3.92
N SER A 40 -2.64 -5.38 3.58
CA SER A 40 -1.60 -6.09 2.84
C SER A 40 -2.21 -7.31 2.17
N LEU A 41 -1.66 -7.68 1.04
CA LEU A 41 -2.04 -8.93 0.38
C LEU A 41 -1.12 -10.07 0.84
N THR A 42 0.17 -9.79 0.95
CA THR A 42 1.18 -10.79 1.26
C THR A 42 1.53 -10.87 2.75
N GLY A 43 1.24 -9.81 3.50
CA GLY A 43 1.69 -9.66 4.88
C GLY A 43 3.14 -9.20 5.00
N LYS A 44 3.83 -8.98 3.87
CA LYS A 44 5.25 -8.60 3.86
C LYS A 44 5.49 -7.11 3.70
N ASN A 45 4.48 -6.37 3.32
CA ASN A 45 4.52 -4.92 3.19
C ASN A 45 3.18 -4.34 3.62
N VAL A 46 3.08 -3.03 3.65
CA VAL A 46 1.84 -2.33 4.00
C VAL A 46 1.35 -1.55 2.80
N LEU A 47 0.07 -1.67 2.51
CA LEU A 47 -0.62 -0.92 1.45
C LEU A 47 -1.49 0.14 2.10
N LEU A 48 -1.35 1.39 1.64
CA LEU A 48 -2.20 2.49 2.09
C LEU A 48 -3.09 2.90 0.91
N TYR A 49 -4.38 2.57 1.00
CA TYR A 49 -5.35 2.94 -0.03
C TYR A 49 -6.18 4.12 0.45
N PRO A 50 -6.29 5.19 -0.34
CA PRO A 50 -7.36 6.16 -0.06
C PRO A 50 -8.69 5.41 -0.04
N LEU A 51 -9.52 5.67 0.96
CA LEU A 51 -10.74 4.88 1.13
C LEU A 51 -11.67 4.91 -0.08
N PRO A 52 -11.86 6.05 -0.79
CA PRO A 52 -12.67 6.03 -2.01
C PRO A 52 -12.14 5.09 -3.09
N ILE A 53 -10.81 4.97 -3.22
CA ILE A 53 -10.18 4.05 -4.17
C ILE A 53 -10.46 2.60 -3.75
N TRP A 54 -10.32 2.30 -2.47
CA TRP A 54 -10.58 0.97 -1.94
C TRP A 54 -12.05 0.56 -2.15
N ARG A 55 -12.97 1.49 -1.88
CA ARG A 55 -14.41 1.24 -2.10
C ARG A 55 -14.73 0.91 -3.55
N ALA A 56 -14.09 1.61 -4.49
CA ALA A 56 -14.28 1.33 -5.91
C ALA A 56 -13.80 -0.08 -6.27
N LEU A 57 -12.69 -0.52 -5.68
CA LEU A 57 -12.20 -1.87 -5.87
C LEU A 57 -13.17 -2.90 -5.26
N GLU A 58 -13.69 -2.61 -4.08
CA GLU A 58 -14.67 -3.49 -3.43
C GLU A 58 -15.94 -3.65 -4.28
N GLU A 59 -16.40 -2.59 -4.91
CA GLU A 59 -17.56 -2.67 -5.81
C GLU A 59 -17.31 -3.59 -6.99
N LYS A 60 -16.13 -3.52 -7.58
CA LYS A 60 -15.73 -4.42 -8.66
C LYS A 60 -15.68 -5.87 -8.19
N LEU A 61 -15.10 -6.09 -7.01
CA LEU A 61 -15.02 -7.42 -6.43
C LEU A 61 -16.40 -7.98 -6.10
N ALA A 62 -17.28 -7.12 -5.58
CA ALA A 62 -18.64 -7.54 -5.23
C ALA A 62 -19.45 -7.98 -6.46
N SER A 63 -19.13 -7.46 -7.64
CA SER A 63 -19.80 -7.85 -8.87
C SER A 63 -19.37 -9.20 -9.43
N LEU A 64 -18.26 -9.76 -8.91
CA LEU A 64 -17.77 -11.06 -9.34
C LEU A 64 -18.53 -12.19 -8.66
N PRO A 65 -18.72 -13.35 -9.33
CA PRO A 65 -19.38 -14.48 -8.71
C PRO A 65 -18.69 -14.95 -7.41
N ALA A 66 -19.48 -15.32 -6.41
CA ALA A 66 -18.96 -15.74 -5.11
C ALA A 66 -18.12 -17.02 -5.19
N ILE A 67 -18.33 -17.82 -6.23
CA ILE A 67 -17.59 -19.09 -6.41
C ILE A 67 -16.17 -18.90 -6.92
N HIS A 68 -15.80 -17.67 -7.31
CA HIS A 68 -14.42 -17.40 -7.73
C HIS A 68 -13.47 -17.57 -6.56
N ARG A 69 -12.62 -18.58 -6.66
CA ARG A 69 -11.66 -18.92 -5.63
C ARG A 69 -10.69 -17.77 -5.33
N ALA A 70 -10.21 -17.12 -6.38
CA ALA A 70 -9.27 -16.00 -6.25
C ALA A 70 -9.90 -14.82 -5.52
N LYS A 71 -11.19 -14.55 -5.76
CA LYS A 71 -11.92 -13.48 -5.07
C LYS A 71 -11.97 -13.74 -3.56
N GLY A 72 -12.36 -14.95 -3.17
CA GLY A 72 -12.45 -15.32 -1.75
C GLY A 72 -11.11 -15.25 -1.06
N LYS A 73 -10.08 -15.75 -1.72
CA LYS A 73 -8.72 -15.74 -1.20
C LYS A 73 -8.18 -14.32 -1.03
N PHE A 74 -8.45 -13.46 -2.01
CA PHE A 74 -8.04 -12.06 -1.95
C PHE A 74 -8.72 -11.34 -0.77
N LEU A 75 -10.04 -11.45 -0.67
CA LEU A 75 -10.81 -10.79 0.38
C LEU A 75 -10.41 -11.28 1.78
N GLU A 76 -10.16 -12.56 1.92
CA GLU A 76 -9.71 -13.13 3.20
C GLU A 76 -8.40 -12.49 3.65
N ARG A 77 -7.44 -12.36 2.76
CA ARG A 77 -6.13 -11.80 3.10
C ARG A 77 -6.20 -10.31 3.39
N VAL A 78 -6.84 -9.53 2.51
CA VAL A 78 -6.87 -8.07 2.70
C VAL A 78 -7.71 -7.65 3.90
N ASN A 79 -8.69 -8.44 4.29
CA ASN A 79 -9.47 -8.14 5.48
C ASN A 79 -8.80 -8.64 6.76
N TYR A 80 -8.07 -9.75 6.70
CA TYR A 80 -7.31 -10.23 7.84
C TYR A 80 -6.28 -9.20 8.31
N PHE A 81 -5.54 -8.60 7.37
CA PHE A 81 -4.54 -7.60 7.68
C PHE A 81 -5.11 -6.18 7.76
N GLY A 82 -6.32 -5.98 7.29
CA GLY A 82 -6.87 -4.66 7.00
C GLY A 82 -7.54 -3.96 8.16
N GLN A 83 -7.50 -2.63 8.13
CA GLN A 83 -8.19 -1.79 9.08
C GLN A 83 -8.42 -0.41 8.48
N ASP A 84 -9.63 0.13 8.68
CA ASP A 84 -9.90 1.53 8.38
C ASP A 84 -9.09 2.39 9.35
N SER A 85 -8.42 3.40 8.84
CA SER A 85 -7.59 4.29 9.63
C SER A 85 -7.56 5.67 8.98
N ALA A 86 -7.91 6.69 9.73
CA ALA A 86 -7.86 8.06 9.23
C ALA A 86 -6.53 8.70 9.61
N MET A 87 -5.99 9.53 8.72
CA MET A 87 -4.85 10.37 9.07
C MET A 87 -5.30 11.39 10.11
N ASP A 88 -4.48 11.58 11.13
CA ASP A 88 -4.74 12.61 12.14
C ASP A 88 -4.28 13.99 11.62
N GLY A 89 -4.41 15.01 12.45
CA GLY A 89 -4.05 16.38 12.09
C GLY A 89 -2.56 16.58 11.76
N GLN A 90 -1.72 15.62 12.12
CA GLN A 90 -0.29 15.63 11.82
C GLN A 90 0.08 14.70 10.68
N GLY A 91 -0.91 14.10 10.02
CA GLY A 91 -0.67 13.19 8.91
C GLY A 91 -0.22 11.80 9.32
N ARG A 92 -0.51 11.39 10.56
CA ARG A 92 -0.14 10.06 11.05
C ARG A 92 -1.30 9.10 10.86
N VAL A 93 -0.98 7.88 10.44
CA VAL A 93 -1.93 6.81 10.25
C VAL A 93 -1.49 5.60 11.08
N LEU A 94 -2.44 4.92 11.70
CA LEU A 94 -2.15 3.73 12.50
C LEU A 94 -2.03 2.51 11.60
N VAL A 95 -0.90 1.80 11.73
CA VAL A 95 -0.71 0.50 11.09
C VAL A 95 -1.10 -0.56 12.12
N PRO A 96 -2.05 -1.45 11.82
CA PRO A 96 -2.50 -2.45 12.78
C PRO A 96 -1.37 -3.33 13.31
N GLN A 97 -1.46 -3.72 14.57
CA GLN A 97 -0.45 -4.56 15.22
C GLN A 97 -0.20 -5.85 14.45
N ILE A 98 -1.28 -6.50 14.00
CA ILE A 98 -1.16 -7.76 13.26
C ILE A 98 -0.32 -7.59 11.99
N LEU A 99 -0.46 -6.45 11.33
CA LEU A 99 0.29 -6.17 10.11
C LEU A 99 1.73 -5.78 10.41
N ARG A 100 1.97 -5.00 11.46
CA ARG A 100 3.33 -4.66 11.89
C ARG A 100 4.14 -5.92 12.23
N ASP A 101 3.51 -6.86 12.91
CA ASP A 101 4.15 -8.12 13.28
C ASP A 101 4.43 -8.98 12.06
N ALA A 102 3.47 -9.09 11.16
CA ALA A 102 3.62 -9.90 9.95
C ALA A 102 4.68 -9.34 9.00
N ALA A 103 4.67 -8.03 8.80
CA ALA A 103 5.59 -7.36 7.87
C ALA A 103 6.97 -7.09 8.50
N LYS A 104 7.09 -7.22 9.80
CA LYS A 104 8.33 -6.99 10.55
C LYS A 104 8.94 -5.63 10.22
N LEU A 105 8.11 -4.59 10.24
CA LEU A 105 8.57 -3.25 9.88
C LEU A 105 9.45 -2.66 10.98
N PRO A 106 10.66 -2.18 10.61
CA PRO A 106 11.49 -1.41 11.53
C PRO A 106 10.98 0.03 11.63
N PRO A 107 11.55 0.85 12.53
CA PRO A 107 11.19 2.27 12.59
C PRO A 107 11.47 3.03 11.29
N ASP A 108 12.54 2.68 10.58
CA ASP A 108 12.89 3.32 9.31
C ASP A 108 12.25 2.59 8.15
N VAL A 109 11.28 3.25 7.53
CA VAL A 109 10.54 2.69 6.39
C VAL A 109 10.65 3.64 5.20
N VAL A 110 10.24 3.15 4.03
CA VAL A 110 10.11 3.94 2.82
C VAL A 110 8.69 3.83 2.30
N VAL A 111 8.14 4.95 1.87
CA VAL A 111 6.81 5.01 1.26
C VAL A 111 7.01 5.24 -0.22
N THR A 112 6.47 4.34 -1.03
CA THR A 112 6.58 4.44 -2.50
C THR A 112 5.20 4.57 -3.12
N GLY A 113 5.09 5.39 -4.16
CA GLY A 113 3.86 5.53 -4.93
C GLY A 113 3.62 4.33 -5.83
N ASN A 114 2.38 3.94 -5.95
CA ASN A 114 1.97 2.84 -6.82
C ASN A 114 0.66 3.19 -7.52
N ILE A 115 0.67 4.27 -8.28
CA ILE A 115 -0.42 4.82 -9.08
C ILE A 115 -1.56 5.36 -8.20
N ASP A 116 -2.39 4.51 -7.63
CA ASP A 116 -3.59 4.92 -6.88
C ASP A 116 -3.51 4.61 -5.38
N HIS A 117 -2.38 4.09 -4.93
CA HIS A 117 -2.15 3.80 -3.51
C HIS A 117 -0.66 3.88 -3.19
N LEU A 118 -0.32 3.71 -1.92
CA LEU A 118 1.05 3.77 -1.45
C LEU A 118 1.48 2.42 -0.89
N LEU A 119 2.77 2.12 -1.03
CA LEU A 119 3.40 0.95 -0.41
C LEU A 119 4.32 1.43 0.70
N VAL A 120 4.29 0.76 1.84
CA VAL A 120 5.24 1.01 2.93
C VAL A 120 6.07 -0.25 3.13
N SER A 121 7.38 -0.10 3.11
CA SER A 121 8.31 -1.22 3.19
C SER A 121 9.48 -0.88 4.13
N ASP A 122 10.14 -1.92 4.61
CA ASP A 122 11.42 -1.78 5.30
C ASP A 122 12.40 -1.15 4.30
N ARG A 123 12.93 0.00 4.65
CA ARG A 123 13.79 0.79 3.75
C ARG A 123 15.03 0.00 3.30
N SER A 124 15.72 -0.62 4.23
CA SER A 124 16.95 -1.37 3.93
C SER A 124 16.65 -2.62 3.12
N ALA A 125 15.58 -3.33 3.46
CA ALA A 125 15.18 -4.55 2.76
C ALA A 125 14.77 -4.27 1.32
N LEU A 126 14.05 -3.18 1.09
CA LEU A 126 13.66 -2.81 -0.28
C LEU A 126 14.88 -2.46 -1.12
N ALA A 127 15.79 -1.64 -0.58
CA ALA A 127 17.01 -1.27 -1.29
C ALA A 127 17.84 -2.50 -1.66
N ALA A 128 17.98 -3.45 -0.74
CA ALA A 128 18.73 -4.68 -0.99
C ALA A 128 18.06 -5.55 -2.07
N ARG A 129 16.74 -5.64 -2.04
CA ARG A 129 15.98 -6.41 -3.04
C ARG A 129 16.11 -5.81 -4.43
N LEU A 130 15.97 -4.49 -4.54
CA LEU A 130 16.09 -3.80 -5.83
C LEU A 130 17.50 -3.92 -6.41
N ALA A 131 18.51 -4.00 -5.57
CA ALA A 131 19.89 -4.19 -6.02
C ALA A 131 20.12 -5.60 -6.60
N LYS A 132 19.38 -6.60 -6.11
CA LYS A 132 19.51 -7.99 -6.57
C LYS A 132 18.58 -8.31 -7.74
N GLU A 133 17.37 -7.77 -7.72
CA GLU A 133 16.35 -8.08 -8.73
C GLU A 133 16.33 -7.01 -9.80
N GLU A 134 17.13 -7.22 -10.85
CA GLU A 134 17.19 -6.28 -11.95
C GLU A 134 15.97 -6.39 -12.84
N PHE A 135 15.58 -5.26 -13.42
CA PHE A 135 14.56 -5.24 -14.45
C PHE A 135 15.23 -5.60 -15.77
N GLY A 136 15.15 -6.87 -16.15
CA GLY A 136 15.89 -7.43 -17.28
C GLY A 136 15.13 -7.41 -18.60
N PRO A 137 15.77 -7.92 -19.68
CA PRO A 137 15.16 -7.96 -21.02
C PRO A 137 13.82 -8.69 -21.07
N GLU A 138 13.68 -9.76 -20.29
CA GLU A 138 12.42 -10.53 -20.24
C GLU A 138 11.28 -9.69 -19.67
N ASP A 139 11.60 -8.87 -18.67
CA ASP A 139 10.61 -8.00 -18.05
C ASP A 139 10.15 -6.91 -19.02
N TYR A 140 11.09 -6.32 -19.75
CA TYR A 140 10.79 -5.33 -20.79
C TYR A 140 9.88 -5.93 -21.85
N ASP A 141 10.20 -7.13 -22.30
CA ASP A 141 9.47 -7.81 -23.36
C ASP A 141 8.03 -8.10 -22.93
N GLU A 142 7.88 -8.66 -21.73
CA GLU A 142 6.57 -8.97 -21.17
C GLU A 142 5.71 -7.72 -21.01
N LEU A 143 6.30 -6.67 -20.44
CA LEU A 143 5.58 -5.41 -20.22
C LEU A 143 5.17 -4.74 -21.53
N SER A 144 6.07 -4.77 -22.54
CA SER A 144 5.77 -4.21 -23.86
C SER A 144 4.56 -4.88 -24.49
N LYS A 145 4.43 -6.19 -24.34
CA LYS A 145 3.28 -6.94 -24.87
C LYS A 145 1.98 -6.51 -24.22
N LEU A 146 2.01 -6.19 -22.92
CA LEU A 146 0.83 -5.76 -22.18
C LEU A 146 0.44 -4.31 -22.52
N LEU A 147 1.40 -3.47 -22.86
CA LEU A 147 1.16 -2.06 -23.15
C LEU A 147 0.79 -1.79 -24.60
N LEU A 148 1.06 -2.71 -25.50
CA LEU A 148 0.68 -2.61 -26.90
C LEU A 148 -0.67 -3.33 -27.19
#